data_3c9f9259f31154389755eb220a7daa96
#
_entry.id   3c9f9259f31154389755eb220a7daa96
#
_cell.length_a   1.000
_cell.length_b   1.000
_cell.length_c   1.000
_cell.angle_alpha   90.00
_cell.angle_beta   90.00
_cell.angle_gamma   90.00
#
_symmetry.space_group_name_H-M   'P 1'
#
loop_
_entity.id
_entity.type
_entity.pdbx_description
1 polymer ?
#
loop_
_entity_poly.entity_id
_entity_poly.type
_entity_poly.pdbx_seq_one_letter_code
_entity_poly.pdbx_strand_id
1 'polypeptide(L)'
;MLIDNMRMSVTDFLIANWFLSIPFLILIVLYVRAFAKRGGQRISVHEATSLINKGAQIIDVRDSNEFESGHITGAKNIPNNDIERRSNEIISEKPIILTCALGQNSPSAGEKLQEQGFKDIYILSGGLTTWAETGLPLVTD
;
A
#
# COMPACT_ATOMS: atom_id res chain seq x y z
N MET A 1 -53.91 -2.28 -2.40
CA MET A 1 -53.83 -0.91 -2.97
C MET A 1 -53.24 0.14 -2.04
N LEU A 2 -53.39 0.02 -0.72
CA LEU A 2 -52.80 0.98 0.25
C LEU A 2 -51.35 0.64 0.70
N ILE A 3 -50.82 -0.54 0.38
CA ILE A 3 -49.49 -1.00 0.82
C ILE A 3 -48.39 -0.72 -0.23
N ASP A 4 -48.77 -0.47 -1.49
CA ASP A 4 -47.80 -0.19 -2.57
C ASP A 4 -47.26 1.25 -2.56
N ASN A 5 -47.91 2.16 -1.84
CA ASN A 5 -47.52 3.58 -1.78
C ASN A 5 -46.52 3.91 -0.64
N MET A 6 -46.07 2.93 0.13
CA MET A 6 -45.19 3.18 1.29
C MET A 6 -43.75 2.65 1.13
N ARG A 7 -43.41 2.18 -0.07
CA ARG A 7 -42.00 1.89 -0.40
C ARG A 7 -41.38 3.11 -1.08
N MET A 8 -41.02 4.09 -0.29
CA MET A 8 -40.02 5.06 -0.78
C MET A 8 -38.79 4.28 -1.24
N SER A 9 -38.50 4.40 -2.51
CA SER A 9 -37.26 3.85 -3.03
C SER A 9 -36.07 4.50 -2.30
N VAL A 10 -34.96 3.76 -2.10
CA VAL A 10 -33.73 4.33 -1.55
C VAL A 10 -33.32 5.58 -2.34
N THR A 11 -33.54 5.57 -3.66
CA THR A 11 -33.27 6.71 -4.53
C THR A 11 -34.13 7.92 -4.21
N ASP A 12 -35.45 7.73 -3.97
CA ASP A 12 -36.38 8.82 -3.61
C ASP A 12 -36.02 9.42 -2.25
N PHE A 13 -35.61 8.59 -1.29
CA PHE A 13 -35.16 9.04 0.02
C PHE A 13 -33.87 9.87 -0.10
N LEU A 14 -32.90 9.41 -0.90
CA LEU A 14 -31.63 10.11 -1.11
C LEU A 14 -31.83 11.47 -1.82
N ILE A 15 -32.74 11.52 -2.80
CA ILE A 15 -33.05 12.75 -3.52
C ILE A 15 -33.82 13.73 -2.61
N ALA A 16 -34.78 13.24 -1.83
CA ALA A 16 -35.54 14.09 -0.88
C ALA A 16 -34.63 14.68 0.22
N ASN A 17 -33.55 13.98 0.57
CA ASN A 17 -32.61 14.40 1.62
C ASN A 17 -31.23 14.72 1.04
N TRP A 18 -31.16 15.32 -0.16
CA TRP A 18 -29.91 15.62 -0.86
C TRP A 18 -28.91 16.44 -0.03
N PHE A 19 -29.39 17.31 0.83
CA PHE A 19 -28.59 18.15 1.72
C PHE A 19 -27.86 17.36 2.82
N LEU A 20 -28.30 16.14 3.14
CA LEU A 20 -27.61 15.17 4.01
C LEU A 20 -26.80 14.16 3.19
N SER A 21 -27.33 13.74 2.05
CA SER A 21 -26.73 12.69 1.20
C SER A 21 -25.43 13.16 0.57
N ILE A 22 -25.36 14.42 0.13
CA ILE A 22 -24.13 14.98 -0.48
C ILE A 22 -22.99 15.10 0.53
N PRO A 23 -23.13 15.72 1.72
CA PRO A 23 -22.06 15.76 2.71
C PRO A 23 -21.62 14.36 3.15
N PHE A 24 -22.55 13.43 3.30
CA PHE A 24 -22.24 12.06 3.67
C PHE A 24 -21.42 11.35 2.59
N LEU A 25 -21.77 11.52 1.31
CA LEU A 25 -20.99 10.99 0.19
C LEU A 25 -19.57 11.59 0.13
N ILE A 26 -19.46 12.90 0.36
CA ILE A 26 -18.15 13.57 0.43
C ILE A 26 -17.30 12.98 1.55
N LEU A 27 -17.89 12.77 2.74
CA LEU A 27 -17.19 12.15 3.87
C LEU A 27 -16.74 10.73 3.55
N ILE A 28 -17.58 9.92 2.88
CA ILE A 28 -17.19 8.58 2.43
C ILE A 28 -16.01 8.66 1.46
N VAL A 29 -16.08 9.55 0.46
CA VAL A 29 -15.00 9.71 -0.52
C VAL A 29 -13.70 10.15 0.16
N LEU A 30 -13.76 11.11 1.08
CA LEU A 30 -12.60 11.56 1.85
C LEU A 30 -12.04 10.44 2.73
N TYR A 31 -12.90 9.67 3.39
CA TYR A 31 -12.50 8.52 4.19
C TYR A 31 -11.81 7.45 3.35
N VAL A 32 -12.41 7.07 2.21
CA VAL A 32 -11.84 6.08 1.28
C VAL A 32 -10.48 6.55 0.75
N ARG A 33 -10.36 7.83 0.38
CA ARG A 33 -9.07 8.40 -0.09
C ARG A 33 -8.02 8.43 1.00
N ALA A 34 -8.39 8.77 2.22
CA ALA A 34 -7.47 8.75 3.36
C ALA A 34 -7.01 7.32 3.67
N PHE A 35 -7.95 6.36 3.62
CA PHE A 35 -7.64 4.95 3.84
C PHE A 35 -6.76 4.35 2.73
N ALA A 36 -7.02 4.72 1.46
CA ALA A 36 -6.24 4.23 0.32
C ALA A 36 -4.76 4.66 0.32
N LYS A 37 -4.43 5.73 1.05
CA LYS A 37 -3.04 6.21 1.20
C LYS A 37 -2.31 5.65 2.43
N ARG A 38 -3.00 4.85 3.25
CA ARG A 38 -2.36 4.23 4.41
C ARG A 38 -1.27 3.26 3.96
N GLY A 39 -0.12 3.38 4.60
CA GLY A 39 1.03 2.52 4.35
C GLY A 39 1.85 2.86 3.12
N GLY A 40 1.40 3.79 2.27
CA GLY A 40 2.12 4.22 1.07
C GLY A 40 1.34 4.08 -0.23
N GLN A 41 1.90 4.65 -1.30
CA GLN A 41 1.30 4.60 -2.63
C GLN A 41 1.61 3.25 -3.30
N ARG A 42 0.58 2.57 -3.80
CA ARG A 42 0.78 1.35 -4.58
C ARG A 42 1.30 1.69 -5.98
N ILE A 43 2.35 0.99 -6.38
CA ILE A 43 3.01 1.14 -7.69
C ILE A 43 3.12 -0.20 -8.40
N SER A 44 3.17 -0.15 -9.72
CA SER A 44 3.44 -1.30 -10.58
C SER A 44 4.94 -1.66 -10.56
N VAL A 45 5.27 -2.85 -11.07
CA VAL A 45 6.67 -3.28 -11.25
C VAL A 45 7.45 -2.31 -12.15
N HIS A 46 6.80 -1.79 -13.20
CA HIS A 46 7.43 -0.82 -14.11
C HIS A 46 7.79 0.50 -13.40
N GLU A 47 6.86 1.04 -12.60
CA GLU A 47 7.11 2.24 -11.80
C GLU A 47 8.19 1.99 -10.74
N ALA A 48 8.15 0.83 -10.08
CA ALA A 48 9.16 0.43 -9.11
C ALA A 48 10.55 0.39 -9.75
N THR A 49 10.69 -0.24 -10.91
CA THR A 49 11.96 -0.29 -11.66
C THR A 49 12.45 1.11 -12.01
N SER A 50 11.56 2.00 -12.43
CA SER A 50 11.91 3.40 -12.71
C SER A 50 12.43 4.13 -11.47
N LEU A 51 11.79 3.93 -10.31
CA LEU A 51 12.22 4.52 -9.04
C LEU A 51 13.56 3.95 -8.56
N ILE A 52 13.77 2.64 -8.71
CA ILE A 52 15.04 1.97 -8.37
C ILE A 52 16.18 2.58 -9.18
N ASN A 53 15.98 2.77 -10.49
CA ASN A 53 16.98 3.38 -11.37
C ASN A 53 17.28 4.85 -11.00
N LYS A 54 16.37 5.52 -10.28
CA LYS A 54 16.55 6.88 -9.74
C LYS A 54 17.10 6.88 -8.31
N GLY A 55 17.46 5.72 -7.76
CA GLY A 55 18.09 5.61 -6.45
C GLY A 55 17.13 5.31 -5.29
N ALA A 56 15.89 4.87 -5.55
CA ALA A 56 15.01 4.40 -4.50
C ALA A 56 15.60 3.17 -3.80
N GLN A 57 15.37 3.07 -2.50
CA GLN A 57 15.74 1.90 -1.70
C GLN A 57 14.60 0.90 -1.64
N ILE A 58 14.93 -0.38 -1.64
CA ILE A 58 13.97 -1.48 -1.56
C ILE A 58 14.10 -2.12 -0.19
N ILE A 59 12.98 -2.22 0.52
CA ILE A 59 12.90 -2.90 1.81
C ILE A 59 11.97 -4.10 1.67
N ASP A 60 12.51 -5.28 1.87
CA ASP A 60 11.75 -6.53 1.92
C ASP A 60 11.33 -6.80 3.36
N VAL A 61 10.01 -6.82 3.60
CA VAL A 61 9.44 -6.95 4.94
C VAL A 61 9.03 -8.38 5.30
N ARG A 62 9.44 -9.36 4.48
CA ARG A 62 9.27 -10.78 4.77
C ARG A 62 10.25 -11.26 5.83
N ASP A 63 10.01 -12.45 6.34
CA ASP A 63 10.95 -13.10 7.24
C ASP A 63 12.29 -13.40 6.56
N SER A 64 13.36 -13.48 7.32
CA SER A 64 14.72 -13.65 6.81
C SER A 64 14.87 -14.92 5.95
N ASN A 65 14.26 -16.03 6.34
CA ASN A 65 14.29 -17.27 5.57
C ASN A 65 13.67 -17.14 4.18
N GLU A 66 12.57 -16.38 4.07
CA GLU A 66 11.95 -16.09 2.78
C GLU A 66 12.82 -15.16 1.93
N PHE A 67 13.45 -14.18 2.55
CA PHE A 67 14.38 -13.27 1.88
C PHE A 67 15.58 -14.01 1.30
N GLU A 68 16.22 -14.86 2.08
CA GLU A 68 17.38 -15.68 1.67
C GLU A 68 17.04 -16.61 0.49
N SER A 69 15.80 -17.12 0.44
CA SER A 69 15.34 -18.01 -0.65
C SER A 69 15.16 -17.32 -1.99
N GLY A 70 15.08 -16.00 -2.02
CA GLY A 70 14.98 -15.18 -3.23
C GLY A 70 14.43 -13.80 -2.95
N HIS A 71 15.13 -12.76 -3.39
CA HIS A 71 14.76 -11.36 -3.19
C HIS A 71 15.19 -10.50 -4.38
N ILE A 72 14.67 -9.27 -4.44
CA ILE A 72 15.05 -8.29 -5.47
C ILE A 72 16.49 -7.84 -5.21
N THR A 73 17.30 -7.78 -6.25
CA THR A 73 18.68 -7.31 -6.18
C THR A 73 18.76 -5.93 -5.52
N GLY A 74 19.62 -5.82 -4.49
CA GLY A 74 19.79 -4.58 -3.74
C GLY A 74 18.73 -4.31 -2.68
N ALA A 75 17.76 -5.21 -2.50
CA ALA A 75 16.80 -5.11 -1.41
C ALA A 75 17.46 -5.37 -0.06
N LYS A 76 17.01 -4.63 0.94
CA LYS A 76 17.38 -4.83 2.34
C LYS A 76 16.25 -5.55 3.07
N ASN A 77 16.58 -6.60 3.81
CA ASN A 77 15.58 -7.30 4.62
C ASN A 77 15.41 -6.62 5.97
N ILE A 78 14.22 -6.13 6.22
CA ILE A 78 13.78 -5.67 7.53
C ILE A 78 12.37 -6.25 7.77
N PRO A 79 12.25 -7.38 8.47
CA PRO A 79 10.96 -7.99 8.74
C PRO A 79 9.95 -7.01 9.34
N ASN A 80 8.66 -7.16 9.00
CA ASN A 80 7.61 -6.23 9.42
C ASN A 80 7.57 -6.03 10.95
N ASN A 81 7.90 -7.06 11.72
CA ASN A 81 7.94 -6.97 13.18
C ASN A 81 9.11 -6.11 13.71
N ASP A 82 10.15 -5.96 12.91
CA ASP A 82 11.36 -5.22 13.26
C ASP A 82 11.40 -3.81 12.65
N ILE A 83 10.44 -3.47 11.80
CA ILE A 83 10.49 -2.24 11.00
C ILE A 83 10.60 -0.97 11.87
N GLU A 84 9.90 -0.93 12.98
CA GLU A 84 9.95 0.21 13.91
C GLU A 84 11.31 0.33 14.59
N ARG A 85 11.82 -0.80 15.08
CA ARG A 85 13.09 -0.87 15.80
C ARG A 85 14.28 -0.60 14.90
N ARG A 86 14.20 -1.02 13.63
CA ARG A 86 15.29 -0.94 12.64
C ARG A 86 15.08 0.17 11.59
N SER A 87 14.15 1.09 11.83
CA SER A 87 13.87 2.20 10.91
C SER A 87 15.06 3.14 10.70
N ASN A 88 15.98 3.22 11.67
CA ASN A 88 17.23 3.97 11.54
C ASN A 88 18.18 3.43 10.44
N GLU A 89 17.95 2.21 9.95
CA GLU A 89 18.66 1.63 8.84
C GLU A 89 18.13 2.10 7.47
N ILE A 90 16.99 2.78 7.44
CA ILE A 90 16.33 3.29 6.25
C ILE A 90 16.73 4.75 6.04
N ILE A 91 17.11 5.10 4.82
CA ILE A 91 17.52 6.45 4.47
C ILE A 91 16.27 7.29 4.22
N SER A 92 15.99 8.26 5.09
CA SER A 92 14.74 9.06 5.06
C SER A 92 14.60 9.96 3.84
N GLU A 93 15.72 10.37 3.23
CA GLU A 93 15.77 11.27 2.08
C GLU A 93 15.56 10.56 0.74
N LYS A 94 15.52 9.22 0.73
CA LYS A 94 15.31 8.42 -0.48
C LYS A 94 13.90 7.85 -0.52
N PRO A 95 13.29 7.73 -1.72
CA PRO A 95 12.06 6.97 -1.87
C PRO A 95 12.24 5.53 -1.37
N ILE A 96 11.23 5.04 -0.68
CA ILE A 96 11.22 3.70 -0.07
C ILE A 96 10.22 2.84 -0.84
N ILE A 97 10.66 1.71 -1.36
CA ILE A 97 9.77 0.71 -1.96
C ILE A 97 9.70 -0.47 -1.00
N LEU A 98 8.50 -0.71 -0.45
CA LEU A 98 8.23 -1.86 0.40
C LEU A 98 7.72 -3.03 -0.44
N THR A 99 8.27 -4.20 -0.19
CA THR A 99 7.85 -5.44 -0.83
C THR A 99 7.63 -6.55 0.18
N CYS A 100 6.69 -7.41 -0.12
CA CYS A 100 6.46 -8.68 0.56
C CYS A 100 6.12 -9.75 -0.49
N ALA A 101 5.68 -10.93 -0.09
CA ALA A 101 5.37 -12.00 -1.05
C ALA A 101 4.29 -11.62 -2.07
N LEU A 102 3.14 -11.11 -1.59
CA LEU A 102 1.94 -10.82 -2.39
C LEU A 102 1.47 -9.34 -2.32
N GLY A 103 2.22 -8.46 -1.67
CA GLY A 103 1.85 -7.05 -1.49
C GLY A 103 0.78 -6.80 -0.42
N GLN A 104 0.47 -7.78 0.43
CA GLN A 104 -0.57 -7.68 1.47
C GLN A 104 -0.03 -7.19 2.82
N ASN A 105 1.20 -7.52 3.16
CA ASN A 105 1.82 -7.18 4.45
C ASN A 105 2.61 -5.85 4.40
N SER A 106 3.03 -5.42 3.22
CA SER A 106 3.79 -4.18 3.03
C SER A 106 3.05 -2.92 3.51
N PRO A 107 1.70 -2.77 3.37
CA PRO A 107 0.99 -1.61 3.89
C PRO A 107 1.14 -1.42 5.39
N SER A 108 1.12 -2.50 6.17
CA SER A 108 1.33 -2.45 7.62
C SER A 108 2.72 -1.90 7.99
N ALA A 109 3.76 -2.33 7.30
CA ALA A 109 5.11 -1.78 7.46
C ALA A 109 5.16 -0.30 7.08
N GLY A 110 4.49 0.07 5.99
CA GLY A 110 4.40 1.45 5.54
C GLY A 110 3.69 2.37 6.53
N GLU A 111 2.61 1.91 7.18
CA GLU A 111 1.93 2.67 8.24
C GLU A 111 2.87 2.97 9.41
N LYS A 112 3.60 1.96 9.89
CA LYS A 112 4.60 2.12 10.95
C LYS A 112 5.68 3.14 10.59
N LEU A 113 6.16 3.11 9.34
CA LEU A 113 7.13 4.09 8.86
C LEU A 113 6.53 5.50 8.74
N GLN A 114 5.28 5.63 8.29
CA GLN A 114 4.57 6.91 8.24
C GLN A 114 4.43 7.53 9.64
N GLU A 115 4.12 6.73 10.65
CA GLU A 115 4.04 7.17 12.05
C GLU A 115 5.38 7.69 12.58
N GLN A 116 6.50 7.20 12.04
CA GLN A 116 7.86 7.66 12.35
C GLN A 116 8.32 8.85 11.49
N GLY A 117 7.48 9.37 10.60
CA GLY A 117 7.74 10.55 9.81
C GLY A 117 8.31 10.31 8.41
N PHE A 118 8.43 9.06 7.95
CA PHE A 118 8.81 8.77 6.58
C PHE A 118 7.68 9.14 5.62
N LYS A 119 8.00 9.75 4.47
CA LYS A 119 7.00 10.34 3.55
C LYS A 119 6.89 9.64 2.21
N ASP A 120 8.00 9.37 1.56
CA ASP A 120 8.03 8.84 0.19
C ASP A 120 8.03 7.31 0.21
N ILE A 121 6.89 6.73 0.62
CA ILE A 121 6.70 5.30 0.77
C ILE A 121 5.83 4.77 -0.37
N TYR A 122 6.35 3.77 -1.05
CA TYR A 122 5.70 3.06 -2.15
C TYR A 122 5.56 1.58 -1.81
N ILE A 123 4.49 0.97 -2.28
CA ILE A 123 4.21 -0.45 -2.08
C ILE A 123 4.18 -1.14 -3.43
N LEU A 124 5.02 -2.15 -3.60
CA LEU A 124 5.04 -2.96 -4.81
C LEU A 124 3.75 -3.79 -4.91
N SER A 125 2.90 -3.45 -5.87
CA SER A 125 1.65 -4.17 -6.12
C SER A 125 1.93 -5.61 -6.52
N GLY A 126 1.27 -6.56 -5.82
CA GLY A 126 1.48 -7.98 -6.02
C GLY A 126 2.80 -8.53 -5.47
N GLY A 127 3.65 -7.68 -4.90
CA GLY A 127 4.89 -8.08 -4.24
C GLY A 127 5.87 -8.81 -5.14
N LEU A 128 6.66 -9.71 -4.55
CA LEU A 128 7.65 -10.50 -5.28
C LEU A 128 7.04 -11.46 -6.29
N THR A 129 5.82 -11.93 -6.06
CA THR A 129 5.13 -12.81 -7.03
C THR A 129 4.97 -12.11 -8.37
N THR A 130 4.42 -10.90 -8.38
CA THR A 130 4.26 -10.11 -9.61
C THR A 130 5.61 -9.69 -10.21
N TRP A 131 6.60 -9.39 -9.38
CA TRP A 131 7.96 -9.11 -9.84
C TRP A 131 8.52 -10.28 -10.65
N ALA A 132 8.45 -11.50 -10.13
CA ALA A 132 8.92 -12.71 -10.78
C ALA A 132 8.13 -13.05 -12.06
N GLU A 133 6.81 -12.86 -12.03
CA GLU A 133 5.93 -13.08 -13.21
C GLU A 133 6.26 -12.15 -14.38
N THR A 134 6.80 -10.96 -14.12
CA THR A 134 7.27 -10.04 -15.16
C THR A 134 8.62 -10.44 -15.76
N GLY A 135 9.22 -11.54 -15.32
CA GLY A 135 10.49 -12.05 -15.80
C GLY A 135 11.72 -11.33 -15.24
N LEU A 136 11.56 -10.51 -14.21
CA LEU A 136 12.68 -9.86 -13.54
C LEU A 136 13.39 -10.82 -12.58
N PRO A 137 14.72 -10.77 -12.49
CA PRO A 137 15.48 -11.72 -11.69
C PRO A 137 15.30 -11.50 -10.19
N LEU A 138 15.32 -12.61 -9.46
CA LEU A 138 15.53 -12.65 -8.02
C LEU A 138 16.93 -13.21 -7.75
N VAL A 139 17.55 -12.73 -6.70
CA VAL A 139 18.85 -13.23 -6.23
C VAL A 139 18.68 -13.98 -4.91
N THR A 140 19.59 -14.89 -4.63
CA THR A 140 19.66 -15.63 -3.35
C THR A 140 20.98 -15.27 -2.68
N ASP A 141 20.97 -15.24 -1.35
CA ASP A 141 22.19 -15.11 -0.54
C ASP A 141 22.78 -16.48 -0.23
#